data_dce77ac07555bf919164ac065812d439
#
_entry.id   dce77ac07555bf919164ac065812d439
#
_cell.length_a   1.000
_cell.length_b   1.000
_cell.length_c   1.000
_cell.angle_alpha   90.00
_cell.angle_beta   90.00
_cell.angle_gamma   90.00
#
_symmetry.space_group_name_H-M   'P 1'
#
loop_
_entity.id
_entity.type
_entity.pdbx_description
1 polymer ?
#
loop_
_entity_poly.entity_id
_entity_poly.type
_entity_poly.pdbx_seq_one_letter_code
_entity_poly.pdbx_strand_id
1 'polypeptide(L)'
;MRSINRTGLVSGTGLIITALLATLAALAFPIWSYADRAGTGLDTLNAQTVSTRYGPLSALDREFVTKVRLAGLWELPAGQQAQERGTTQAVRTAGEHLIEGHTFLDARVRNVAARLGLELPNQPNPQQRGWLATLSAAHGTEYDRDFANILRKAHGKVFAVVAQVRANTRNSLVRDLADDANTTVLDHIKVLEATGYVDFDALAEDAATASPPPLTGSPAPPGPTEAPQSPVPVTPSSGYPLPPPATRPRPTSSP
;
A
#
# COMPACT_ATOMS: atom_id res chain seq x y z
N MET A 1 74.20 -7.08 -19.30
CA MET A 1 72.85 -7.25 -18.77
C MET A 1 72.19 -5.87 -18.66
N ARG A 2 71.30 -5.51 -19.57
CA ARG A 2 70.57 -4.21 -19.52
C ARG A 2 69.16 -4.46 -19.00
N SER A 3 68.89 -3.90 -17.85
CA SER A 3 67.55 -3.87 -17.23
C SER A 3 66.68 -2.85 -17.98
N ILE A 4 65.60 -3.26 -18.56
CA ILE A 4 64.58 -2.39 -19.20
C ILE A 4 63.56 -2.02 -18.15
N ASN A 5 63.67 -0.80 -17.58
CA ASN A 5 62.64 -0.18 -16.78
C ASN A 5 61.48 0.23 -17.71
N ARG A 6 60.37 -0.49 -17.63
CA ARG A 6 59.07 -0.06 -18.21
C ARG A 6 58.31 0.72 -17.14
N THR A 7 58.62 2.01 -16.99
CA THR A 7 57.68 2.94 -16.35
C THR A 7 56.67 3.40 -17.40
N GLY A 8 55.50 2.78 -17.38
CA GLY A 8 54.37 3.23 -18.20
C GLY A 8 53.92 4.62 -17.78
N LEU A 9 54.15 5.59 -18.63
CA LEU A 9 53.63 6.96 -18.48
C LEU A 9 52.09 6.91 -18.59
N VAL A 10 51.43 6.87 -17.46
CA VAL A 10 49.99 7.22 -17.41
C VAL A 10 49.96 8.74 -17.45
N SER A 11 49.67 9.31 -18.61
CA SER A 11 49.50 10.76 -18.78
C SER A 11 48.39 11.25 -17.87
N GLY A 12 48.61 12.32 -17.11
CA GLY A 12 47.60 12.93 -16.23
C GLY A 12 46.30 13.25 -17.00
N THR A 13 46.42 13.59 -18.29
CA THR A 13 45.27 13.78 -19.20
C THR A 13 44.46 12.48 -19.41
N GLY A 14 45.14 11.32 -19.51
CA GLY A 14 44.48 10.02 -19.65
C GLY A 14 43.67 9.65 -18.39
N LEU A 15 44.23 9.92 -17.21
CA LEU A 15 43.53 9.70 -15.94
C LEU A 15 42.28 10.60 -15.80
N ILE A 16 42.38 11.86 -16.20
CA ILE A 16 41.24 12.80 -16.17
C ILE A 16 40.15 12.36 -17.15
N ILE A 17 40.49 11.94 -18.35
CA ILE A 17 39.55 11.46 -19.37
C ILE A 17 38.86 10.17 -18.86
N THR A 18 39.60 9.24 -18.28
CA THR A 18 39.04 8.00 -17.75
C THR A 18 38.09 8.28 -16.55
N ALA A 19 38.46 9.19 -15.65
CA ALA A 19 37.61 9.61 -14.54
C ALA A 19 36.33 10.29 -15.03
N LEU A 20 36.41 11.18 -16.02
CA LEU A 20 35.24 11.83 -16.65
C LEU A 20 34.33 10.83 -17.35
N LEU A 21 34.86 9.87 -18.07
CA LEU A 21 34.07 8.81 -18.74
C LEU A 21 33.40 7.90 -17.71
N ALA A 22 34.08 7.54 -16.59
CA ALA A 22 33.50 6.76 -15.52
C ALA A 22 32.38 7.52 -14.81
N THR A 23 32.55 8.83 -14.61
CA THR A 23 31.51 9.69 -14.00
C THR A 23 30.30 9.84 -14.94
N LEU A 24 30.53 10.01 -16.26
CA LEU A 24 29.45 10.06 -17.24
C LEU A 24 28.70 8.72 -17.33
N ALA A 25 29.40 7.59 -17.29
CA ALA A 25 28.78 6.27 -17.26
C ALA A 25 27.99 6.03 -15.96
N ALA A 26 28.50 6.49 -14.81
CA ALA A 26 27.80 6.40 -13.53
C ALA A 26 26.55 7.28 -13.46
N LEU A 27 26.52 8.41 -14.18
CA LEU A 27 25.36 9.29 -14.31
C LEU A 27 24.36 8.80 -15.36
N ALA A 28 24.85 8.17 -16.45
CA ALA A 28 24.00 7.63 -17.51
C ALA A 28 23.30 6.31 -17.10
N PHE A 29 23.93 5.50 -16.26
CA PHE A 29 23.38 4.22 -15.81
C PHE A 29 22.05 4.35 -15.05
N PRO A 30 21.87 5.29 -14.06
CA PRO A 30 20.58 5.50 -13.44
C PRO A 30 19.54 6.01 -14.44
N ILE A 31 19.90 6.90 -15.36
CA ILE A 31 18.95 7.45 -16.34
C ILE A 31 18.44 6.35 -17.28
N TRP A 32 19.30 5.45 -17.72
CA TRP A 32 18.89 4.31 -18.56
C TRP A 32 18.06 3.28 -17.78
N SER A 33 18.42 3.00 -16.54
CA SER A 33 17.65 2.14 -15.64
C SER A 33 16.27 2.73 -15.29
N TYR A 34 16.15 4.06 -15.24
CA TYR A 34 14.85 4.73 -15.07
C TYR A 34 14.02 4.75 -16.36
N ALA A 35 14.62 4.93 -17.52
CA ALA A 35 13.93 4.90 -18.81
C ALA A 35 13.34 3.50 -19.10
N ASP A 36 14.07 2.43 -18.78
CA ASP A 36 13.59 1.04 -18.92
C ASP A 36 12.43 0.73 -17.95
N ARG A 37 12.43 1.33 -16.76
CA ARG A 37 11.32 1.19 -15.79
C ARG A 37 10.08 2.00 -16.15
N ALA A 38 10.24 3.14 -16.83
CA ALA A 38 9.12 3.97 -17.26
C ALA A 38 8.33 3.35 -18.43
N GLY A 39 9.00 2.56 -19.29
CA GLY A 39 8.35 1.87 -20.41
C GLY A 39 7.64 0.57 -20.05
N THR A 40 8.00 -0.07 -18.93
CA THR A 40 7.46 -1.39 -18.56
C THR A 40 6.27 -1.34 -17.60
N GLY A 41 6.01 -0.21 -16.93
CA GLY A 41 4.99 -0.14 -15.88
C GLY A 41 3.55 -0.11 -16.39
N LEU A 42 3.22 0.88 -17.21
CA LEU A 42 1.82 1.11 -17.63
C LEU A 42 1.44 0.27 -18.85
N ASP A 43 2.33 0.06 -19.81
CA ASP A 43 2.04 -0.73 -21.01
C ASP A 43 1.95 -2.22 -20.69
N THR A 44 2.76 -2.74 -19.77
CA THR A 44 2.65 -4.12 -19.27
C THR A 44 1.37 -4.33 -18.46
N LEU A 45 0.96 -3.35 -17.66
CA LEU A 45 -0.30 -3.40 -16.91
C LEU A 45 -1.50 -3.31 -17.85
N ASN A 46 -1.43 -2.51 -18.91
CA ASN A 46 -2.47 -2.42 -19.93
C ASN A 46 -2.54 -3.66 -20.83
N ALA A 47 -1.40 -4.26 -21.19
CA ALA A 47 -1.33 -5.48 -22.00
C ALA A 47 -1.99 -6.69 -21.32
N GLN A 48 -2.15 -6.67 -19.99
CA GLN A 48 -2.80 -7.71 -19.20
C GLN A 48 -4.24 -7.36 -18.79
N THR A 49 -4.81 -6.29 -19.36
CA THR A 49 -6.18 -5.90 -19.06
C THR A 49 -7.15 -6.79 -19.82
N VAL A 50 -8.11 -7.38 -19.10
CA VAL A 50 -9.16 -8.25 -19.65
C VAL A 50 -10.49 -7.50 -19.61
N SER A 51 -11.25 -7.54 -20.72
CA SER A 51 -12.61 -7.00 -20.76
C SER A 51 -13.57 -7.88 -19.98
N THR A 52 -14.37 -7.27 -19.10
CA THR A 52 -15.43 -7.96 -18.37
C THR A 52 -16.74 -7.17 -18.49
N ARG A 53 -17.87 -7.79 -18.16
CA ARG A 53 -19.17 -7.09 -18.09
C ARG A 53 -19.23 -6.02 -17.00
N TYR A 54 -18.25 -5.99 -16.10
CA TYR A 54 -18.13 -5.03 -15.01
C TYR A 54 -17.11 -3.92 -15.29
N GLY A 55 -16.65 -3.84 -16.53
CA GLY A 55 -15.58 -2.97 -16.98
C GLY A 55 -14.22 -3.69 -17.10
N PRO A 56 -13.19 -3.01 -17.62
CA PRO A 56 -11.86 -3.57 -17.77
C PRO A 56 -11.28 -4.02 -16.43
N LEU A 57 -10.67 -5.18 -16.39
CA LEU A 57 -10.00 -5.76 -15.24
C LEU A 57 -8.48 -5.73 -15.48
N SER A 58 -7.77 -4.84 -14.78
CA SER A 58 -6.33 -4.65 -14.91
C SER A 58 -5.53 -5.68 -14.08
N ALA A 59 -4.20 -5.72 -14.28
CA ALA A 59 -3.32 -6.51 -13.41
C ALA A 59 -3.36 -6.01 -11.95
N LEU A 60 -3.42 -4.68 -11.76
CA LEU A 60 -3.55 -4.05 -10.45
C LEU A 60 -4.84 -4.47 -9.74
N ASP A 61 -5.96 -4.55 -10.47
CA ASP A 61 -7.24 -5.01 -9.92
C ASP A 61 -7.15 -6.47 -9.43
N ARG A 62 -6.55 -7.37 -10.23
CA ARG A 62 -6.38 -8.79 -9.85
C ARG A 62 -5.46 -8.95 -8.64
N GLU A 63 -4.36 -8.19 -8.61
CA GLU A 63 -3.45 -8.17 -7.47
C GLU A 63 -4.16 -7.68 -6.20
N PHE A 64 -4.97 -6.64 -6.31
CA PHE A 64 -5.75 -6.11 -5.19
C PHE A 64 -6.73 -7.15 -4.63
N VAL A 65 -7.51 -7.81 -5.48
CA VAL A 65 -8.43 -8.89 -5.07
C VAL A 65 -7.66 -9.99 -4.31
N THR A 66 -6.49 -10.38 -4.81
CA THR A 66 -5.62 -11.35 -4.14
C THR A 66 -5.12 -10.84 -2.78
N LYS A 67 -4.72 -9.56 -2.68
CA LYS A 67 -4.25 -8.95 -1.42
C LYS A 67 -5.34 -8.88 -0.37
N VAL A 68 -6.58 -8.51 -0.74
CA VAL A 68 -7.72 -8.50 0.20
C VAL A 68 -7.97 -9.91 0.75
N ARG A 69 -7.90 -10.94 -0.09
CA ARG A 69 -8.04 -12.32 0.37
C ARG A 69 -6.90 -12.74 1.30
N LEU A 70 -5.65 -12.43 0.94
CA LEU A 70 -4.48 -12.73 1.76
C LEU A 70 -4.54 -12.03 3.13
N ALA A 71 -5.05 -10.79 3.19
CA ALA A 71 -5.26 -10.08 4.45
C ALA A 71 -6.19 -10.88 5.37
N GLY A 72 -7.36 -11.29 4.91
CA GLY A 72 -8.30 -12.08 5.71
C GLY A 72 -7.74 -13.40 6.21
N LEU A 73 -6.85 -14.05 5.45
CA LEU A 73 -6.26 -15.34 5.82
C LEU A 73 -5.34 -15.27 7.05
N TRP A 74 -4.75 -14.12 7.37
CA TRP A 74 -3.88 -13.98 8.53
C TRP A 74 -4.43 -13.04 9.60
N GLU A 75 -5.16 -12.00 9.23
CA GLU A 75 -5.65 -11.00 10.17
C GLU A 75 -6.85 -11.50 10.98
N LEU A 76 -7.69 -12.37 10.41
CA LEU A 76 -8.75 -13.04 11.15
C LEU A 76 -8.18 -13.94 12.26
N PRO A 77 -7.21 -14.86 12.01
CA PRO A 77 -6.54 -15.59 13.09
C PRO A 77 -5.79 -14.70 14.08
N ALA A 78 -5.19 -13.60 13.63
CA ALA A 78 -4.54 -12.63 14.54
C ALA A 78 -5.55 -11.97 15.48
N GLY A 79 -6.72 -11.60 14.96
CA GLY A 79 -7.84 -11.08 15.77
C GLY A 79 -8.32 -12.10 16.79
N GLN A 80 -8.46 -13.37 16.42
CA GLN A 80 -8.82 -14.46 17.34
C GLN A 80 -7.79 -14.63 18.46
N GLN A 81 -6.48 -14.58 18.11
CA GLN A 81 -5.43 -14.60 19.13
C GLN A 81 -5.54 -13.40 20.08
N ALA A 82 -5.90 -12.22 19.58
CA ALA A 82 -6.07 -11.04 20.44
C ALA A 82 -7.24 -11.16 21.41
N GLN A 83 -8.32 -11.85 21.04
CA GLN A 83 -9.40 -12.18 21.97
C GLN A 83 -8.94 -13.09 23.11
N GLU A 84 -8.10 -14.08 22.81
CA GLU A 84 -7.63 -15.08 23.77
C GLU A 84 -6.46 -14.58 24.63
N ARG A 85 -5.56 -13.78 24.07
CA ARG A 85 -4.24 -13.48 24.62
C ARG A 85 -4.02 -12.01 24.97
N GLY A 86 -4.83 -11.10 24.43
CA GLY A 86 -4.71 -9.67 24.69
C GLY A 86 -4.89 -9.36 26.18
N THR A 87 -3.94 -8.64 26.76
CA THR A 87 -3.96 -8.35 28.20
C THR A 87 -4.89 -7.20 28.55
N THR A 88 -5.14 -6.30 27.59
CA THR A 88 -6.02 -5.13 27.78
C THR A 88 -7.32 -5.25 27.01
N GLN A 89 -8.36 -4.55 27.49
CA GLN A 89 -9.62 -4.48 26.75
C GLN A 89 -9.44 -3.85 25.36
N ALA A 90 -8.59 -2.84 25.23
CA ALA A 90 -8.35 -2.16 23.96
C ALA A 90 -7.76 -3.12 22.89
N VAL A 91 -6.83 -4.01 23.28
CA VAL A 91 -6.28 -5.04 22.39
C VAL A 91 -7.35 -6.05 21.98
N ARG A 92 -8.19 -6.50 22.92
CA ARG A 92 -9.30 -7.41 22.59
C ARG A 92 -10.32 -6.74 21.68
N THR A 93 -10.67 -5.47 21.93
CA THR A 93 -11.56 -4.71 21.04
C THR A 93 -10.97 -4.57 19.63
N ALA A 94 -9.67 -4.28 19.51
CA ALA A 94 -9.01 -4.26 18.20
C ALA A 94 -9.08 -5.64 17.51
N GLY A 95 -8.91 -6.73 18.28
CA GLY A 95 -9.08 -8.10 17.78
C GLY A 95 -10.50 -8.38 17.27
N GLU A 96 -11.53 -7.90 17.96
CA GLU A 96 -12.94 -8.03 17.56
C GLU A 96 -13.20 -7.31 16.22
N HIS A 97 -12.77 -6.06 16.09
CA HIS A 97 -12.88 -5.32 14.83
C HIS A 97 -12.18 -6.02 13.66
N LEU A 98 -10.98 -6.60 13.89
CA LEU A 98 -10.29 -7.40 12.87
C LEU A 98 -11.11 -8.62 12.45
N ILE A 99 -11.73 -9.35 13.40
CA ILE A 99 -12.56 -10.52 13.09
C ILE A 99 -13.79 -10.10 12.27
N GLU A 100 -14.50 -9.07 12.68
CA GLU A 100 -15.70 -8.58 12.00
C GLU A 100 -15.37 -8.08 10.60
N GLY A 101 -14.39 -7.17 10.48
CA GLY A 101 -13.98 -6.56 9.23
C GLY A 101 -13.49 -7.59 8.21
N HIS A 102 -12.66 -8.55 8.64
CA HIS A 102 -12.15 -9.57 7.73
C HIS A 102 -13.14 -10.68 7.41
N THR A 103 -14.09 -10.97 8.29
CA THR A 103 -15.23 -11.84 7.95
C THR A 103 -16.08 -11.22 6.85
N PHE A 104 -16.38 -9.92 6.97
CA PHE A 104 -17.10 -9.17 5.94
C PHE A 104 -16.33 -9.12 4.62
N LEU A 105 -15.06 -8.69 4.65
CA LEU A 105 -14.24 -8.58 3.44
C LEU A 105 -13.99 -9.94 2.77
N ASP A 106 -13.90 -11.04 3.51
CA ASP A 106 -13.74 -12.38 2.94
C ASP A 106 -14.97 -12.80 2.13
N ALA A 107 -16.16 -12.54 2.64
CA ALA A 107 -17.39 -12.78 1.90
C ALA A 107 -17.45 -11.92 0.62
N ARG A 108 -17.07 -10.65 0.71
CA ARG A 108 -17.03 -9.70 -0.42
C ARG A 108 -16.03 -10.13 -1.48
N VAL A 109 -14.79 -10.43 -1.11
CA VAL A 109 -13.73 -10.78 -2.06
C VAL A 109 -14.01 -12.12 -2.76
N ARG A 110 -14.58 -13.09 -2.06
CA ARG A 110 -15.01 -14.36 -2.68
C ARG A 110 -16.09 -14.14 -3.72
N ASN A 111 -17.10 -13.30 -3.43
CA ASN A 111 -18.13 -12.96 -4.40
C ASN A 111 -17.55 -12.24 -5.62
N VAL A 112 -16.69 -11.25 -5.42
CA VAL A 112 -16.01 -10.53 -6.49
C VAL A 112 -15.18 -11.47 -7.35
N ALA A 113 -14.37 -12.33 -6.74
CA ALA A 113 -13.52 -13.29 -7.44
C ALA A 113 -14.33 -14.27 -8.28
N ALA A 114 -15.41 -14.84 -7.72
CA ALA A 114 -16.31 -15.75 -8.45
C ALA A 114 -16.93 -15.07 -9.69
N ARG A 115 -17.37 -13.81 -9.56
CA ARG A 115 -17.95 -13.06 -10.67
C ARG A 115 -16.95 -12.63 -11.75
N LEU A 116 -15.68 -12.49 -11.39
CA LEU A 116 -14.58 -12.13 -12.29
C LEU A 116 -13.80 -13.34 -12.81
N GLY A 117 -14.09 -14.56 -12.34
CA GLY A 117 -13.39 -15.79 -12.71
C GLY A 117 -11.95 -15.82 -12.18
N LEU A 118 -11.70 -15.26 -10.99
CA LEU A 118 -10.38 -15.20 -10.36
C LEU A 118 -10.21 -16.32 -9.33
N GLU A 119 -9.06 -16.96 -9.38
CA GLU A 119 -8.63 -17.88 -8.33
C GLU A 119 -8.11 -17.11 -7.11
N LEU A 120 -8.44 -17.59 -5.91
CA LEU A 120 -8.02 -16.98 -4.65
C LEU A 120 -7.07 -17.91 -3.89
N PRO A 121 -6.05 -17.35 -3.20
CA PRO A 121 -5.22 -18.13 -2.30
C PRO A 121 -6.06 -18.68 -1.13
N ASN A 122 -5.63 -19.84 -0.62
CA ASN A 122 -6.28 -20.50 0.51
C ASN A 122 -5.40 -20.56 1.77
N GLN A 123 -4.18 -20.02 1.70
CA GLN A 123 -3.23 -19.93 2.81
C GLN A 123 -2.56 -18.55 2.85
N PRO A 124 -2.13 -18.09 4.03
CA PRO A 124 -1.31 -16.89 4.16
C PRO A 124 0.02 -17.07 3.42
N ASN A 125 0.58 -15.97 2.94
CA ASN A 125 1.92 -15.99 2.35
C ASN A 125 3.02 -16.22 3.43
N PRO A 126 4.30 -16.47 3.04
CA PRO A 126 5.37 -16.75 4.00
C PRO A 126 5.57 -15.64 5.05
N GLN A 127 5.47 -14.37 4.66
CA GLN A 127 5.59 -13.23 5.57
C GLN A 127 4.47 -13.21 6.61
N GLN A 128 3.24 -13.41 6.17
CA GLN A 128 2.06 -13.44 7.04
C GLN A 128 2.09 -14.62 8.01
N ARG A 129 2.57 -15.79 7.56
CA ARG A 129 2.82 -16.93 8.47
C ARG A 129 3.89 -16.60 9.52
N GLY A 130 4.95 -15.86 9.12
CA GLY A 130 5.96 -15.37 10.05
C GLY A 130 5.37 -14.44 11.12
N TRP A 131 4.51 -13.51 10.74
CA TRP A 131 3.81 -12.63 11.69
C TRP A 131 2.92 -13.41 12.66
N LEU A 132 2.13 -14.37 12.17
CA LEU A 132 1.34 -15.23 13.05
C LEU A 132 2.20 -16.05 14.01
N ALA A 133 3.36 -16.54 13.56
CA ALA A 133 4.30 -17.26 14.42
C ALA A 133 4.88 -16.34 15.51
N THR A 134 5.26 -15.09 15.18
CA THR A 134 5.70 -14.09 16.15
C THR A 134 4.62 -13.84 17.20
N LEU A 135 3.38 -13.58 16.79
CA LEU A 135 2.26 -13.37 17.69
C LEU A 135 1.99 -14.61 18.56
N SER A 136 2.13 -15.81 18.02
CA SER A 136 1.93 -17.06 18.78
C SER A 136 3.02 -17.29 19.82
N ALA A 137 4.24 -16.80 19.61
CA ALA A 137 5.36 -16.93 20.56
C ALA A 137 5.34 -15.86 21.65
N ALA A 138 4.82 -14.66 21.37
CA ALA A 138 4.78 -13.54 22.32
C ALA A 138 3.74 -13.76 23.43
N HIS A 139 3.97 -13.17 24.62
CA HIS A 139 3.09 -13.29 25.80
C HIS A 139 2.95 -11.96 26.55
N GLY A 140 1.83 -11.80 27.25
CA GLY A 140 1.60 -10.63 28.09
C GLY A 140 1.68 -9.32 27.29
N THR A 141 2.33 -8.31 27.86
CA THR A 141 2.48 -6.99 27.20
C THR A 141 3.33 -7.03 25.94
N GLU A 142 4.23 -8.01 25.79
CA GLU A 142 4.97 -8.22 24.54
C GLU A 142 4.01 -8.60 23.40
N TYR A 143 3.06 -9.51 23.66
CA TYR A 143 2.00 -9.85 22.71
C TYR A 143 1.21 -8.61 22.29
N ASP A 144 0.79 -7.77 23.23
CA ASP A 144 -0.01 -6.57 22.95
C ASP A 144 0.75 -5.59 22.04
N ARG A 145 2.07 -5.41 22.31
CA ARG A 145 2.94 -4.56 21.49
C ARG A 145 3.15 -5.13 20.09
N ASP A 146 3.47 -6.40 19.98
CA ASP A 146 3.68 -7.06 18.69
C ASP A 146 2.41 -7.04 17.85
N PHE A 147 1.26 -7.36 18.45
CA PHE A 147 -0.04 -7.28 17.81
C PHE A 147 -0.30 -5.88 17.26
N ALA A 148 -0.21 -4.84 18.08
CA ALA A 148 -0.48 -3.48 17.66
C ALA A 148 0.46 -3.02 16.53
N ASN A 149 1.76 -3.27 16.66
CA ASN A 149 2.76 -2.75 15.72
C ASN A 149 2.79 -3.51 14.39
N ILE A 150 2.73 -4.84 14.41
CA ILE A 150 2.71 -5.66 13.19
C ILE A 150 1.47 -5.30 12.35
N LEU A 151 0.29 -5.27 12.98
CA LEU A 151 -0.95 -5.00 12.28
C LEU A 151 -1.05 -3.53 11.84
N ARG A 152 -0.67 -2.58 12.70
CA ARG A 152 -0.68 -1.15 12.33
C ARG A 152 0.22 -0.87 11.12
N LYS A 153 1.42 -1.44 11.09
CA LYS A 153 2.35 -1.33 9.95
C LYS A 153 1.78 -1.96 8.68
N ALA A 154 1.18 -3.14 8.77
CA ALA A 154 0.55 -3.82 7.64
C ALA A 154 -0.61 -2.99 7.07
N HIS A 155 -1.49 -2.47 7.94
CA HIS A 155 -2.62 -1.63 7.55
C HIS A 155 -2.18 -0.32 6.88
N GLY A 156 -1.13 0.34 7.37
CA GLY A 156 -0.58 1.53 6.73
C GLY A 156 -0.13 1.29 5.28
N LYS A 157 0.53 0.16 5.04
CA LYS A 157 0.96 -0.23 3.69
C LYS A 157 -0.20 -0.57 2.77
N VAL A 158 -1.19 -1.30 3.26
CA VAL A 158 -2.35 -1.69 2.44
C VAL A 158 -3.26 -0.50 2.16
N PHE A 159 -3.35 0.47 3.05
CA PHE A 159 -4.14 1.69 2.86
C PHE A 159 -3.73 2.47 1.59
N ALA A 160 -2.43 2.61 1.36
CA ALA A 160 -1.91 3.23 0.14
C ALA A 160 -2.31 2.46 -1.13
N VAL A 161 -2.29 1.12 -1.08
CA VAL A 161 -2.71 0.26 -2.21
C VAL A 161 -4.21 0.40 -2.47
N VAL A 162 -5.04 0.41 -1.42
CA VAL A 162 -6.50 0.62 -1.55
C VAL A 162 -6.80 1.95 -2.22
N ALA A 163 -6.15 3.04 -1.79
CA ALA A 163 -6.31 4.37 -2.38
C ALA A 163 -5.91 4.39 -3.86
N GLN A 164 -4.78 3.76 -4.21
CA GLN A 164 -4.31 3.65 -5.59
C GLN A 164 -5.31 2.89 -6.48
N VAL A 165 -5.79 1.73 -6.01
CA VAL A 165 -6.78 0.93 -6.75
C VAL A 165 -8.06 1.72 -6.91
N ARG A 166 -8.58 2.33 -5.83
CA ARG A 166 -9.82 3.11 -5.85
C ARG A 166 -9.76 4.28 -6.84
N ALA A 167 -8.61 4.93 -6.96
CA ALA A 167 -8.40 6.04 -7.89
C ALA A 167 -8.34 5.57 -9.36
N ASN A 168 -7.81 4.38 -9.64
CA ASN A 168 -7.45 3.97 -11.00
C ASN A 168 -8.35 2.88 -11.60
N THR A 169 -9.04 2.08 -10.80
CA THR A 169 -9.86 0.98 -11.32
C THR A 169 -11.04 1.48 -12.16
N ARG A 170 -11.25 0.81 -13.28
CA ARG A 170 -12.43 1.00 -14.14
C ARG A 170 -13.42 -0.15 -14.01
N ASN A 171 -13.13 -1.15 -13.17
CA ASN A 171 -14.01 -2.27 -12.88
C ASN A 171 -14.91 -1.94 -11.69
N SER A 172 -16.24 -2.01 -11.87
CA SER A 172 -17.20 -1.63 -10.84
C SER A 172 -17.14 -2.53 -9.60
N LEU A 173 -16.93 -3.84 -9.76
CA LEU A 173 -16.83 -4.76 -8.62
C LEU A 173 -15.58 -4.51 -7.79
N VAL A 174 -14.45 -4.22 -8.45
CA VAL A 174 -13.21 -3.90 -7.76
C VAL A 174 -13.31 -2.53 -7.08
N ARG A 175 -14.02 -1.59 -7.67
CA ARG A 175 -14.29 -0.28 -7.05
C ARG A 175 -15.07 -0.42 -5.75
N ASP A 176 -16.15 -1.17 -5.78
CA ASP A 176 -16.97 -1.43 -4.60
C ASP A 176 -16.17 -2.16 -3.51
N LEU A 177 -15.36 -3.15 -3.89
CA LEU A 177 -14.47 -3.84 -2.95
C LEU A 177 -13.42 -2.90 -2.36
N ALA A 178 -12.90 -1.94 -3.14
CA ALA A 178 -11.95 -0.95 -2.65
C ALA A 178 -12.59 0.05 -1.67
N ASP A 179 -13.85 0.42 -1.87
CA ASP A 179 -14.61 1.25 -0.92
C ASP A 179 -14.84 0.50 0.41
N ASP A 180 -15.25 -0.76 0.33
CA ASP A 180 -15.41 -1.62 1.52
C ASP A 180 -14.06 -1.77 2.27
N ALA A 181 -12.98 -2.08 1.54
CA ALA A 181 -11.65 -2.22 2.11
C ALA A 181 -11.14 -0.91 2.74
N ASN A 182 -11.40 0.24 2.11
CA ASN A 182 -11.00 1.54 2.64
C ASN A 182 -11.64 1.82 4.01
N THR A 183 -12.93 1.53 4.14
CA THR A 183 -13.67 1.69 5.40
C THR A 183 -13.11 0.77 6.48
N THR A 184 -12.91 -0.50 6.16
CA THR A 184 -12.40 -1.51 7.09
C THR A 184 -10.97 -1.19 7.53
N VAL A 185 -10.08 -0.86 6.60
CA VAL A 185 -8.67 -0.55 6.91
C VAL A 185 -8.56 0.69 7.81
N LEU A 186 -9.35 1.73 7.54
CA LEU A 186 -9.34 2.95 8.37
C LEU A 186 -9.88 2.68 9.78
N ASP A 187 -10.89 1.85 9.91
CA ASP A 187 -11.41 1.40 11.21
C ASP A 187 -10.33 0.64 11.99
N HIS A 188 -9.70 -0.34 11.37
CA HIS A 188 -8.64 -1.14 11.99
C HIS A 188 -7.44 -0.28 12.41
N ILE A 189 -7.02 0.69 11.59
CA ILE A 189 -5.96 1.65 11.97
C ILE A 189 -6.34 2.36 13.27
N LYS A 190 -7.55 2.88 13.38
CA LYS A 190 -8.01 3.63 14.55
C LYS A 190 -8.06 2.78 15.82
N VAL A 191 -8.57 1.57 15.73
CA VAL A 191 -8.66 0.70 16.92
C VAL A 191 -7.31 0.15 17.35
N LEU A 192 -6.38 -0.08 16.41
CA LEU A 192 -5.00 -0.45 16.72
C LEU A 192 -4.26 0.69 17.41
N GLU A 193 -4.40 1.93 16.92
CA GLU A 193 -3.83 3.13 17.55
C GLU A 193 -4.43 3.37 18.95
N ALA A 194 -5.72 3.09 19.15
CA ALA A 194 -6.40 3.20 20.44
C ALA A 194 -5.91 2.17 21.48
N THR A 195 -5.14 1.14 21.08
CA THR A 195 -4.51 0.23 22.05
C THR A 195 -3.45 0.92 22.91
N GLY A 196 -2.86 2.03 22.45
CA GLY A 196 -1.76 2.76 23.09
C GLY A 196 -0.39 2.08 22.97
N TYR A 197 -0.27 0.99 22.20
CA TYR A 197 0.98 0.24 22.01
C TYR A 197 1.67 0.53 20.66
N VAL A 198 1.07 1.34 19.80
CA VAL A 198 1.65 1.66 18.48
C VAL A 198 2.88 2.55 18.65
N ASP A 199 3.99 2.14 18.07
CA ASP A 199 5.23 2.89 17.98
C ASP A 199 5.20 3.78 16.72
N PHE A 200 4.82 5.04 16.92
CA PHE A 200 4.74 6.02 15.84
C PHE A 200 6.11 6.48 15.33
N ASP A 201 7.14 6.42 16.18
CA ASP A 201 8.50 6.79 15.78
C ASP A 201 9.06 5.75 14.81
N ALA A 202 8.88 4.45 15.12
CA ALA A 202 9.24 3.37 14.20
C ALA A 202 8.44 3.43 12.88
N LEU A 203 7.16 3.83 12.91
CA LEU A 203 6.38 4.03 11.69
C LEU A 203 6.90 5.20 10.85
N ALA A 204 7.33 6.29 11.48
CA ALA A 204 7.91 7.44 10.80
C ALA A 204 9.27 7.10 10.16
N GLU A 205 10.11 6.34 10.85
CA GLU A 205 11.40 5.85 10.32
C GLU A 205 11.19 4.92 9.11
N ASP A 206 10.24 3.99 9.20
CA ASP A 206 9.87 3.12 8.08
C ASP A 206 9.37 3.92 6.86
N ALA A 207 8.57 4.96 7.08
CA ALA A 207 8.08 5.83 6.02
C ALA A 207 9.22 6.65 5.37
N ALA A 208 10.18 7.13 6.16
CA ALA A 208 11.33 7.87 5.66
C ALA A 208 12.29 7.01 4.84
N THR A 209 12.39 5.72 5.16
CA THR A 209 13.26 4.76 4.44
C THR A 209 12.55 4.09 3.27
N ALA A 210 11.21 4.09 3.24
CA ALA A 210 10.45 3.61 2.10
C ALA A 210 10.64 4.56 0.92
N SER A 211 11.05 4.04 -0.24
CA SER A 211 11.03 4.83 -1.48
C SER A 211 9.59 5.34 -1.69
N PRO A 212 9.40 6.65 -1.96
CA PRO A 212 8.08 7.15 -2.26
C PRO A 212 7.49 6.34 -3.42
N PRO A 213 6.17 6.02 -3.38
CA PRO A 213 5.53 5.39 -4.52
C PRO A 213 5.82 6.24 -5.76
N PRO A 214 6.13 5.63 -6.91
CA PRO A 214 6.37 6.40 -8.12
C PRO A 214 5.16 7.29 -8.35
N LEU A 215 5.39 8.61 -8.36
CA LEU A 215 4.39 9.59 -8.78
C LEU A 215 4.13 9.31 -10.26
N THR A 216 3.18 8.45 -10.55
CA THR A 216 2.70 8.22 -11.90
C THR A 216 1.99 9.48 -12.34
N GLY A 217 2.67 10.26 -13.16
CA GLY A 217 2.12 11.44 -13.78
C GLY A 217 2.58 12.77 -13.17
N SER A 218 3.86 13.12 -13.32
CA SER A 218 4.16 14.53 -13.58
C SER A 218 3.39 14.91 -14.84
N PRO A 219 2.52 15.92 -14.82
CA PRO A 219 2.00 16.50 -16.05
C PRO A 219 3.20 16.87 -16.92
N ALA A 220 3.19 16.46 -18.17
CA ALA A 220 4.19 16.89 -19.12
C ALA A 220 4.31 18.43 -19.04
N PRO A 221 5.52 18.99 -19.06
CA PRO A 221 5.67 20.43 -19.12
C PRO A 221 4.86 20.95 -20.31
N PRO A 222 4.08 22.04 -20.17
CA PRO A 222 3.30 22.57 -21.27
C PRO A 222 4.25 22.87 -22.44
N GLY A 223 3.91 22.32 -23.60
CA GLY A 223 4.60 22.63 -24.84
C GLY A 223 4.57 24.16 -25.08
N PRO A 224 5.58 24.71 -25.77
CA PRO A 224 5.59 26.14 -26.05
C PRO A 224 4.41 26.51 -26.95
N THR A 225 3.62 27.46 -26.50
CA THR A 225 2.60 28.20 -27.25
C THR A 225 1.15 27.76 -27.06
N GLU A 226 0.59 28.15 -25.92
CA GLU A 226 -0.79 28.63 -25.93
C GLU A 226 -0.87 29.87 -25.00
N ALA A 227 -1.45 30.95 -25.55
CA ALA A 227 -1.57 32.22 -24.86
C ALA A 227 -2.36 32.06 -23.55
N PRO A 228 -2.08 32.85 -22.50
CA PRO A 228 -2.75 32.72 -21.23
C PRO A 228 -4.26 32.90 -21.39
N GLN A 229 -5.00 31.79 -21.25
CA GLN A 229 -6.44 31.85 -21.15
C GLN A 229 -6.78 32.45 -19.79
N SER A 230 -7.62 33.50 -19.81
CA SER A 230 -8.13 34.11 -18.60
C SER A 230 -8.79 33.06 -17.71
N PRO A 231 -8.58 33.07 -16.39
CA PRO A 231 -9.20 32.11 -15.48
C PRO A 231 -10.72 32.18 -15.61
N VAL A 232 -11.31 31.03 -15.98
CA VAL A 232 -12.76 30.89 -15.97
C VAL A 232 -13.21 30.90 -14.50
N PRO A 233 -14.13 31.77 -14.07
CA PRO A 233 -14.63 31.73 -12.71
C PRO A 233 -15.32 30.40 -12.44
N VAL A 234 -14.76 29.57 -11.57
CA VAL A 234 -15.43 28.36 -11.06
C VAL A 234 -16.49 28.83 -10.06
N THR A 235 -17.73 28.82 -10.49
CA THR A 235 -18.87 28.99 -9.58
C THR A 235 -18.88 27.77 -8.65
N PRO A 236 -18.80 27.93 -7.31
CA PRO A 236 -18.92 26.78 -6.41
C PRO A 236 -20.28 26.12 -6.63
N SER A 237 -20.26 24.84 -6.97
CA SER A 237 -21.49 24.04 -7.07
C SER A 237 -22.10 23.93 -5.67
N SER A 238 -23.12 24.71 -5.40
CA SER A 238 -23.94 24.59 -4.21
C SER A 238 -24.82 23.36 -4.35
N GLY A 239 -24.41 22.23 -3.74
CA GLY A 239 -25.32 21.09 -3.80
C GLY A 239 -24.82 19.72 -3.43
N TYR A 240 -23.87 19.58 -2.51
CA TYR A 240 -23.75 18.35 -1.73
C TYR A 240 -24.07 18.67 -0.28
N PRO A 241 -25.30 18.41 0.21
CA PRO A 241 -25.56 18.48 1.64
C PRO A 241 -24.71 17.42 2.32
N LEU A 242 -23.86 17.85 3.23
CA LEU A 242 -23.15 16.93 4.13
C LEU A 242 -24.19 16.08 4.87
N PRO A 243 -23.99 14.76 5.02
CA PRO A 243 -24.87 13.96 5.85
C PRO A 243 -24.91 14.57 7.26
N PRO A 244 -26.07 14.54 7.94
CA PRO A 244 -26.19 15.09 9.28
C PRO A 244 -25.22 14.36 10.22
N PRO A 245 -24.62 15.07 11.20
CA PRO A 245 -23.72 14.45 12.15
C PRO A 245 -24.45 13.31 12.89
N ALA A 246 -23.78 12.16 13.01
CA ALA A 246 -24.31 11.01 13.72
C ALA A 246 -24.70 11.43 15.14
N THR A 247 -25.99 11.33 15.45
CA THR A 247 -26.52 11.60 16.80
C THR A 247 -26.02 10.51 17.74
N ARG A 248 -25.17 10.89 18.71
CA ARG A 248 -24.81 10.01 19.82
C ARG A 248 -26.08 9.55 20.53
N PRO A 249 -26.26 8.25 20.79
CA PRO A 249 -27.34 7.80 21.63
C PRO A 249 -27.19 8.40 23.04
N ARG A 250 -28.27 8.98 23.53
CA ARG A 250 -28.35 9.54 24.88
C ARG A 250 -28.22 8.38 25.89
N PRO A 251 -27.38 8.48 26.93
CA PRO A 251 -27.35 7.46 27.98
C PRO A 251 -28.73 7.39 28.65
N THR A 252 -29.33 6.21 28.64
CA THR A 252 -30.54 5.93 29.39
C THR A 252 -30.15 5.84 30.86
N SER A 253 -30.56 6.84 31.66
CA SER A 253 -30.56 6.73 33.10
C SER A 253 -31.68 5.74 33.51
N SER A 254 -31.28 4.58 34.01
CA SER A 254 -32.20 3.69 34.74
C SER A 254 -32.41 4.16 36.18
N PRO A 255 -33.60 3.98 36.70
CA PRO A 255 -33.98 4.37 38.09
C PRO A 255 -33.30 3.54 39.17
#